data_dcec261e2a34f6a57b6dff91d0df2752
#
_entry.id   dcec261e2a34f6a57b6dff91d0df2752
#
_cell.length_a   1.000
_cell.length_b   1.000
_cell.length_c   1.000
_cell.angle_alpha   90.00
_cell.angle_beta   90.00
_cell.angle_gamma   90.00
#
_symmetry.space_group_name_H-M   'P 1'
#
loop_
_entity.id
_entity.type
_entity.pdbx_description
1 polymer ?
#
loop_
_entity_poly.entity_id
_entity_poly.type
_entity_poly.pdbx_seq_one_letter_code
_entity_poly.pdbx_strand_id
1 'polypeptide(L)'
;VSRGAPTLLLEDVPARQFLATLGSRYRNVRAVLCVSAHWSTSRPAVNAVETPETIHDFYGFPAELYGLRYDARGSPDLAGRVADLLHGAGLSCDLDRNRGLDHGAWVPLILMFPDADVPVVQLSIQRHLDPAQHVALGAAIATLRDDSVLILGSGGAVHPLGYAAASLGEDAATDGWAHEFSGWLTDAVTQGDRVSLVKYRERGPYASPVPRSLHAASCRVRRRRRRRARHGPPPQLVLGRLGHGCVCV
;
A
#
# COMPACT_ATOMS: atom_id res chain seq x y z
N VAL A 1 1.74 0.75 -3.60
CA VAL A 1 1.15 0.51 -4.93
C VAL A 1 -0.18 1.24 -5.07
N SER A 2 -0.43 1.82 -6.24
CA SER A 2 -1.77 2.25 -6.64
C SER A 2 -2.39 1.10 -7.42
N ARG A 3 -3.51 0.58 -6.92
CA ARG A 3 -4.14 -0.63 -7.47
C ARG A 3 -5.39 -0.33 -8.28
N GLY A 4 -5.82 0.95 -8.33
CA GLY A 4 -7.07 1.33 -9.00
C GLY A 4 -8.32 0.75 -8.32
N ALA A 5 -9.36 0.51 -9.12
CA ALA A 5 -10.58 -0.17 -8.69
C ALA A 5 -10.40 -1.70 -8.68
N PRO A 6 -11.29 -2.47 -8.01
CA PRO A 6 -11.27 -3.93 -8.06
C PRO A 6 -11.36 -4.51 -9.48
N THR A 7 -11.96 -3.77 -10.42
CA THR A 7 -12.05 -4.12 -11.85
C THR A 7 -10.70 -4.34 -12.51
N LEU A 8 -9.60 -3.86 -11.92
CA LEU A 8 -8.24 -4.14 -12.39
C LEU A 8 -7.98 -5.63 -12.63
N LEU A 9 -8.66 -6.51 -11.91
CA LEU A 9 -8.52 -7.96 -12.10
C LEU A 9 -9.20 -8.46 -13.37
N LEU A 10 -10.14 -7.72 -13.92
CA LEU A 10 -10.90 -8.06 -15.13
C LEU A 10 -10.39 -7.32 -16.38
N GLU A 11 -9.58 -6.28 -16.19
CA GLU A 11 -9.10 -5.41 -17.26
C GLU A 11 -7.70 -5.80 -17.71
N ASP A 12 -7.44 -5.77 -19.02
CA ASP A 12 -6.09 -5.94 -19.57
C ASP A 12 -5.44 -4.56 -19.75
N VAL A 13 -4.95 -4.03 -18.63
CA VAL A 13 -4.34 -2.70 -18.56
C VAL A 13 -2.90 -2.79 -18.06
N PRO A 14 -2.03 -1.80 -18.39
CA PRO A 14 -0.62 -1.81 -17.96
C PRO A 14 -0.42 -1.95 -16.45
N ALA A 15 -1.37 -1.45 -15.65
CA ALA A 15 -1.35 -1.55 -14.20
C ALA A 15 -1.38 -3.02 -13.71
N ARG A 16 -2.19 -3.86 -14.34
CA ARG A 16 -2.28 -5.29 -14.03
C ARG A 16 -0.96 -5.99 -14.35
N GLN A 17 -0.42 -5.75 -15.54
CA GLN A 17 0.85 -6.34 -15.98
C GLN A 17 2.01 -5.91 -15.08
N PHE A 18 2.01 -4.63 -14.66
CA PHE A 18 2.99 -4.11 -13.73
C PHE A 18 2.95 -4.84 -12.38
N LEU A 19 1.78 -5.04 -11.77
CA LEU A 19 1.67 -5.74 -10.48
C LEU A 19 2.11 -7.20 -10.58
N ALA A 20 1.76 -7.90 -11.66
CA ALA A 20 2.22 -9.25 -11.91
C ALA A 20 3.76 -9.32 -12.03
N THR A 21 4.36 -8.37 -12.76
CA THR A 21 5.82 -8.26 -12.87
C THR A 21 6.46 -7.88 -11.53
N LEU A 22 5.81 -7.01 -10.75
CA LEU A 22 6.31 -6.63 -9.43
C LEU A 22 6.39 -7.82 -8.49
N GLY A 23 5.39 -8.70 -8.50
CA GLY A 23 5.39 -9.93 -7.71
C GLY A 23 6.60 -10.82 -7.99
N SER A 24 6.98 -10.95 -9.26
CA SER A 24 8.13 -11.76 -9.65
C SER A 24 9.47 -11.28 -9.05
N ARG A 25 9.58 -9.99 -8.71
CA ARG A 25 10.78 -9.42 -8.06
C ARG A 25 10.84 -9.69 -6.56
N TYR A 26 9.72 -10.09 -5.96
CA TYR A 26 9.58 -10.33 -4.53
C TYR A 26 9.25 -11.77 -4.18
N ARG A 27 9.59 -12.74 -5.06
CA ARG A 27 9.30 -14.18 -4.85
C ARG A 27 9.88 -14.78 -3.57
N ASN A 28 10.95 -14.20 -3.05
CA ASN A 28 11.69 -14.73 -1.89
C ASN A 28 11.29 -14.04 -0.58
N VAL A 29 10.17 -13.32 -0.54
CA VAL A 29 9.69 -12.74 0.72
C VAL A 29 9.06 -13.81 1.58
N ARG A 30 9.25 -13.69 2.89
CA ARG A 30 8.69 -14.64 3.87
C ARG A 30 7.24 -14.31 4.22
N ALA A 31 6.84 -13.06 4.09
CA ALA A 31 5.49 -12.58 4.37
C ALA A 31 5.29 -11.18 3.76
N VAL A 32 4.04 -10.77 3.67
CA VAL A 32 3.65 -9.41 3.31
C VAL A 32 2.95 -8.74 4.50
N LEU A 33 3.41 -7.56 4.87
CA LEU A 33 2.67 -6.63 5.72
C LEU A 33 2.02 -5.58 4.82
N CYS A 34 0.70 -5.70 4.61
CA CYS A 34 -0.05 -4.79 3.76
C CYS A 34 -0.67 -3.66 4.59
N VAL A 35 -0.40 -2.41 4.20
CA VAL A 35 -1.06 -1.22 4.77
C VAL A 35 -2.11 -0.76 3.77
N SER A 36 -3.38 -1.06 4.03
CA SER A 36 -4.50 -0.73 3.15
C SER A 36 -5.16 0.58 3.53
N ALA A 37 -5.46 1.42 2.53
CA ALA A 37 -6.25 2.63 2.72
C ALA A 37 -7.72 2.35 3.09
N HIS A 38 -8.19 1.10 2.97
CA HIS A 38 -9.56 0.68 3.26
C HIS A 38 -9.78 0.22 4.71
N TRP A 39 -8.72 -0.03 5.45
CA TRP A 39 -8.84 -0.35 6.87
C TRP A 39 -8.42 0.84 7.73
N SER A 40 -9.40 1.58 8.22
CA SER A 40 -9.17 2.73 9.09
C SER A 40 -9.75 2.49 10.48
N THR A 41 -8.91 2.66 11.49
CA THR A 41 -9.23 2.47 12.92
C THR A 41 -8.85 3.71 13.74
N SER A 42 -9.32 3.79 14.98
CA SER A 42 -8.97 4.89 15.89
C SER A 42 -7.54 4.80 16.43
N ARG A 43 -7.01 3.57 16.53
CA ARG A 43 -5.63 3.26 16.92
C ARG A 43 -5.05 2.27 15.94
N PRO A 44 -3.74 2.19 15.75
CA PRO A 44 -3.12 1.13 14.95
C PRO A 44 -3.66 -0.24 15.36
N ALA A 45 -4.06 -1.01 14.36
CA ALA A 45 -4.53 -2.38 14.54
C ALA A 45 -3.93 -3.27 13.46
N VAL A 46 -3.53 -4.47 13.83
CA VAL A 46 -2.99 -5.46 12.92
C VAL A 46 -3.82 -6.73 12.99
N ASN A 47 -4.18 -7.31 11.83
CA ASN A 47 -4.94 -8.55 11.84
C ASN A 47 -4.04 -9.73 12.26
N ALA A 48 -4.52 -10.50 13.22
CA ALA A 48 -3.84 -11.65 13.81
C ALA A 48 -4.63 -12.95 13.59
N VAL A 49 -5.15 -13.11 12.37
CA VAL A 49 -5.98 -14.25 11.94
C VAL A 49 -5.09 -15.22 11.17
N GLU A 50 -5.18 -16.52 11.45
CA GLU A 50 -4.41 -17.54 10.73
C GLU A 50 -4.92 -17.78 9.31
N THR A 51 -6.24 -17.72 9.13
CA THR A 51 -6.93 -17.87 7.84
C THR A 51 -7.87 -16.70 7.61
N PRO A 52 -7.32 -15.53 7.17
CA PRO A 52 -8.13 -14.33 6.99
C PRO A 52 -9.09 -14.49 5.81
N GLU A 53 -10.35 -14.14 6.01
CA GLU A 53 -11.34 -14.14 4.94
C GLU A 53 -11.09 -13.04 3.91
N THR A 54 -11.50 -13.29 2.66
CA THR A 54 -11.53 -12.25 1.61
C THR A 54 -12.73 -11.34 1.84
N ILE A 55 -12.49 -10.06 2.11
CA ILE A 55 -13.54 -9.05 2.34
C ILE A 55 -13.83 -8.31 1.04
N HIS A 56 -15.09 -8.33 0.61
CA HIS A 56 -15.58 -7.56 -0.54
C HIS A 56 -16.21 -6.25 -0.04
N ASP A 57 -15.36 -5.31 0.37
CA ASP A 57 -15.73 -3.99 0.90
C ASP A 57 -16.02 -2.95 -0.20
N PHE A 58 -16.66 -3.40 -1.27
CA PHE A 58 -17.09 -2.59 -2.40
C PHE A 58 -18.49 -3.03 -2.86
N TYR A 59 -19.16 -2.19 -3.66
CA TYR A 59 -20.49 -2.47 -4.20
C TYR A 59 -20.67 -1.83 -5.58
N GLY A 60 -21.63 -2.37 -6.37
CA GLY A 60 -21.93 -1.85 -7.70
C GLY A 60 -20.92 -2.25 -8.78
N PHE A 61 -20.12 -3.30 -8.53
CA PHE A 61 -19.15 -3.85 -9.46
C PHE A 61 -19.69 -5.14 -10.14
N PRO A 62 -19.03 -5.61 -11.22
CA PRO A 62 -19.38 -6.88 -11.88
C PRO A 62 -19.45 -8.06 -10.92
N ALA A 63 -20.40 -8.97 -11.15
CA ALA A 63 -20.67 -10.10 -10.25
C ALA A 63 -19.46 -11.03 -10.08
N GLU A 64 -18.63 -11.14 -11.11
CA GLU A 64 -17.42 -11.96 -11.13
C GLU A 64 -16.45 -11.61 -10.00
N LEU A 65 -16.38 -10.33 -9.64
CA LEU A 65 -15.48 -9.85 -8.57
C LEU A 65 -15.90 -10.35 -7.19
N TYR A 66 -17.18 -10.57 -6.96
CA TYR A 66 -17.69 -11.06 -5.67
C TYR A 66 -17.46 -12.57 -5.49
N GLY A 67 -17.17 -13.28 -6.58
CA GLY A 67 -16.79 -14.69 -6.56
C GLY A 67 -15.29 -14.92 -6.32
N LEU A 68 -14.46 -13.89 -6.43
CA LEU A 68 -13.02 -14.02 -6.23
C LEU A 68 -12.68 -14.21 -4.75
N ARG A 69 -11.75 -15.10 -4.48
CA ARG A 69 -11.18 -15.33 -3.16
C ARG A 69 -9.67 -15.27 -3.24
N TYR A 70 -9.05 -14.83 -2.16
CA TYR A 70 -7.61 -14.85 -2.00
C TYR A 70 -7.28 -15.54 -0.68
N ASP A 71 -7.01 -16.82 -0.76
CA ASP A 71 -6.90 -17.73 0.40
C ASP A 71 -5.47 -17.79 0.96
N ALA A 72 -4.77 -16.66 0.96
CA ALA A 72 -3.47 -16.56 1.61
C ALA A 72 -3.59 -16.75 3.13
N ARG A 73 -2.63 -17.47 3.70
CA ARG A 73 -2.54 -17.57 5.16
C ARG A 73 -2.21 -16.22 5.78
N GLY A 74 -2.68 -16.00 6.99
CA GLY A 74 -2.17 -14.96 7.86
C GLY A 74 -0.94 -15.42 8.64
N SER A 75 -0.42 -14.54 9.48
CA SER A 75 0.70 -14.84 10.37
C SER A 75 0.50 -14.14 11.71
N PRO A 76 -0.14 -14.80 12.70
CA PRO A 76 -0.29 -14.25 14.04
C PRO A 76 1.05 -13.88 14.69
N ASP A 77 2.12 -14.62 14.41
CA ASP A 77 3.46 -14.31 14.92
C ASP A 77 4.00 -13.00 14.34
N LEU A 78 3.83 -12.77 13.03
CA LEU A 78 4.20 -11.50 12.41
C LEU A 78 3.33 -10.36 12.95
N ALA A 79 2.03 -10.60 13.15
CA ALA A 79 1.13 -9.61 13.73
C ALA A 79 1.56 -9.21 15.15
N GLY A 80 1.90 -10.19 15.99
CA GLY A 80 2.47 -9.95 17.32
C GLY A 80 3.75 -9.13 17.26
N ARG A 81 4.67 -9.49 16.36
CA ARG A 81 5.91 -8.75 16.16
C ARG A 81 5.70 -7.32 15.67
N VAL A 82 4.73 -7.08 14.78
CA VAL A 82 4.33 -5.72 14.37
C VAL A 82 3.85 -4.92 15.57
N ALA A 83 2.99 -5.50 16.41
CA ALA A 83 2.51 -4.84 17.62
C ALA A 83 3.65 -4.51 18.58
N ASP A 84 4.59 -5.43 18.81
CA ASP A 84 5.75 -5.22 19.68
C ASP A 84 6.65 -4.08 19.18
N LEU A 85 6.91 -4.03 17.88
CA LEU A 85 7.70 -2.94 17.28
C LEU A 85 7.02 -1.59 17.44
N LEU A 86 5.71 -1.53 17.30
CA LEU A 86 4.94 -0.30 17.51
C LEU A 86 4.93 0.10 18.98
N HIS A 87 4.69 -0.85 19.91
CA HIS A 87 4.77 -0.59 21.34
C HIS A 87 6.15 -0.11 21.77
N GLY A 88 7.22 -0.73 21.27
CA GLY A 88 8.60 -0.31 21.51
C GLY A 88 8.92 1.10 21.00
N ALA A 89 8.15 1.62 20.06
CA ALA A 89 8.21 2.99 19.57
C ALA A 89 7.25 3.95 20.30
N GLY A 90 6.55 3.49 21.35
CA GLY A 90 5.57 4.28 22.09
C GLY A 90 4.21 4.43 21.39
N LEU A 91 3.95 3.61 20.38
CA LEU A 91 2.69 3.59 19.63
C LEU A 91 1.85 2.40 20.09
N SER A 92 0.59 2.63 20.50
CA SER A 92 -0.33 1.53 20.79
C SER A 92 -0.68 0.76 19.51
N CYS A 93 -0.89 -0.55 19.62
CA CYS A 93 -1.35 -1.38 18.52
C CYS A 93 -2.26 -2.49 19.06
N ASP A 94 -3.44 -2.63 18.47
CA ASP A 94 -4.40 -3.68 18.80
C ASP A 94 -4.20 -4.88 17.87
N LEU A 95 -4.36 -6.11 18.41
CA LEU A 95 -4.41 -7.34 17.63
C LEU A 95 -5.87 -7.65 17.29
N ASP A 96 -6.25 -7.55 16.02
CA ASP A 96 -7.58 -7.92 15.53
C ASP A 96 -7.58 -9.39 15.11
N ARG A 97 -8.31 -10.23 15.83
CA ARG A 97 -8.39 -11.67 15.61
C ARG A 97 -9.52 -12.10 14.67
N ASN A 98 -10.25 -11.13 14.11
CA ASN A 98 -11.41 -11.40 13.25
C ASN A 98 -11.30 -10.74 11.87
N ARG A 99 -10.43 -9.74 11.71
CA ARG A 99 -10.32 -8.98 10.46
C ARG A 99 -9.71 -9.82 9.35
N GLY A 100 -10.47 -9.98 8.26
CA GLY A 100 -9.97 -10.53 6.99
C GLY A 100 -9.16 -9.52 6.17
N LEU A 101 -8.88 -9.86 4.91
CA LEU A 101 -8.17 -9.00 3.96
C LEU A 101 -9.19 -8.22 3.11
N ASP A 102 -9.14 -6.87 3.15
CA ASP A 102 -9.96 -6.03 2.29
C ASP A 102 -9.42 -5.98 0.85
N HIS A 103 -10.23 -5.45 -0.08
CA HIS A 103 -9.83 -5.40 -1.49
C HIS A 103 -8.59 -4.54 -1.74
N GLY A 104 -8.27 -3.60 -0.87
CA GLY A 104 -7.00 -2.87 -0.93
C GLY A 104 -5.79 -3.78 -0.71
N ALA A 105 -5.94 -4.87 0.03
CA ALA A 105 -4.92 -5.88 0.21
C ALA A 105 -5.00 -6.98 -0.87
N TRP A 106 -6.13 -7.67 -1.00
CA TRP A 106 -6.18 -8.87 -1.83
C TRP A 106 -6.14 -8.61 -3.33
N VAL A 107 -6.65 -7.48 -3.85
CA VAL A 107 -6.59 -7.18 -5.30
C VAL A 107 -5.15 -7.09 -5.83
N PRO A 108 -4.25 -6.28 -5.27
CA PRO A 108 -2.87 -6.29 -5.74
C PRO A 108 -2.16 -7.62 -5.46
N LEU A 109 -2.49 -8.32 -4.37
CA LEU A 109 -1.81 -9.54 -3.98
C LEU A 109 -2.18 -10.73 -4.87
N ILE A 110 -3.41 -10.84 -5.36
CA ILE A 110 -3.78 -11.83 -6.40
C ILE A 110 -2.88 -11.69 -7.65
N LEU A 111 -2.53 -10.47 -8.04
CA LEU A 111 -1.67 -10.23 -9.19
C LEU A 111 -0.19 -10.46 -8.88
N MET A 112 0.24 -10.13 -7.68
CA MET A 112 1.64 -10.26 -7.27
C MET A 112 2.00 -11.69 -6.86
N PHE A 113 1.10 -12.38 -6.18
CA PHE A 113 1.30 -13.71 -5.60
C PHE A 113 0.05 -14.56 -5.85
N PRO A 114 -0.19 -14.98 -7.12
CA PRO A 114 -1.43 -15.66 -7.52
C PRO A 114 -1.64 -17.01 -6.81
N ASP A 115 -0.57 -17.67 -6.41
CA ASP A 115 -0.63 -18.96 -5.72
C ASP A 115 -0.98 -18.82 -4.22
N ALA A 116 -1.11 -17.59 -3.71
CA ALA A 116 -1.43 -17.27 -2.31
C ALA A 116 -0.53 -17.99 -1.28
N ASP A 117 0.70 -18.30 -1.68
CA ASP A 117 1.69 -19.07 -0.91
C ASP A 117 2.49 -18.22 0.10
N VAL A 118 2.38 -16.89 -0.02
CA VAL A 118 3.03 -15.93 0.87
C VAL A 118 2.04 -15.48 1.97
N PRO A 119 2.34 -15.66 3.26
CA PRO A 119 1.49 -15.17 4.34
C PRO A 119 1.28 -13.66 4.31
N VAL A 120 0.06 -13.23 4.61
CA VAL A 120 -0.33 -11.81 4.57
C VAL A 120 -0.85 -11.34 5.92
N VAL A 121 -0.29 -10.26 6.40
CA VAL A 121 -0.78 -9.51 7.56
C VAL A 121 -1.14 -8.10 7.11
N GLN A 122 -2.26 -7.58 7.60
CA GLN A 122 -2.73 -6.25 7.26
C GLN A 122 -2.64 -5.32 8.47
N LEU A 123 -2.12 -4.09 8.25
CA LEU A 123 -2.04 -3.03 9.26
C LEU A 123 -2.97 -1.90 8.86
N SER A 124 -3.75 -1.41 9.81
CA SER A 124 -4.69 -0.31 9.61
C SER A 124 -4.00 1.05 9.51
N ILE A 125 -4.71 2.01 8.92
CA ILE A 125 -4.36 3.44 8.94
C ILE A 125 -5.27 4.19 9.92
N GLN A 126 -4.86 5.39 10.31
CA GLN A 126 -5.61 6.28 11.18
C GLN A 126 -5.86 7.61 10.46
N ARG A 127 -7.02 7.72 9.79
CA ARG A 127 -7.35 8.87 8.94
C ARG A 127 -7.41 10.22 9.67
N HIS A 128 -7.56 10.20 10.99
CA HIS A 128 -7.61 11.40 11.82
C HIS A 128 -6.23 11.90 12.26
N LEU A 129 -5.19 11.06 12.13
CA LEU A 129 -3.83 11.43 12.48
C LEU A 129 -3.16 12.19 11.33
N ASP A 130 -2.15 12.96 11.68
CA ASP A 130 -1.35 13.68 10.69
C ASP A 130 -0.34 12.75 9.97
N PRO A 131 0.23 13.19 8.85
CA PRO A 131 1.22 12.39 8.11
C PRO A 131 2.49 12.08 8.91
N ALA A 132 2.88 12.93 9.88
CA ALA A 132 4.07 12.69 10.69
C ALA A 132 3.93 11.44 11.55
N GLN A 133 2.73 11.20 12.08
CA GLN A 133 2.44 9.99 12.87
C GLN A 133 2.50 8.72 12.00
N HIS A 134 2.04 8.78 10.74
CA HIS A 134 2.17 7.66 9.82
C HIS A 134 3.64 7.41 9.40
N VAL A 135 4.44 8.47 9.26
CA VAL A 135 5.89 8.33 9.05
C VAL A 135 6.56 7.69 10.27
N ALA A 136 6.17 8.05 11.48
CA ALA A 136 6.67 7.43 12.71
C ALA A 136 6.29 5.94 12.78
N LEU A 137 5.05 5.60 12.45
CA LEU A 137 4.57 4.22 12.38
C LEU A 137 5.40 3.41 11.35
N GLY A 138 5.59 3.94 10.15
CA GLY A 138 6.41 3.31 9.12
C GLY A 138 7.88 3.15 9.53
N ALA A 139 8.43 4.10 10.31
CA ALA A 139 9.78 4.00 10.85
C ALA A 139 9.90 2.88 11.89
N ALA A 140 8.90 2.70 12.75
CA ALA A 140 8.89 1.66 13.77
C ALA A 140 8.93 0.25 13.17
N ILE A 141 8.17 0.00 12.11
CA ILE A 141 8.10 -1.32 11.45
C ILE A 141 9.19 -1.55 10.39
N ALA A 142 10.06 -0.59 10.15
CA ALA A 142 11.01 -0.63 9.03
C ALA A 142 12.01 -1.81 9.10
N THR A 143 12.31 -2.30 10.30
CA THR A 143 13.23 -3.43 10.53
C THR A 143 12.69 -4.75 9.98
N LEU A 144 11.37 -4.90 9.82
CA LEU A 144 10.77 -6.10 9.24
C LEU A 144 11.31 -6.43 7.85
N ARG A 145 11.78 -5.43 7.10
CA ARG A 145 12.40 -5.65 5.79
C ARG A 145 13.71 -6.44 5.86
N ASP A 146 14.42 -6.33 6.98
CA ASP A 146 15.67 -7.09 7.20
C ASP A 146 15.37 -8.58 7.43
N ASP A 147 14.12 -8.92 7.77
CA ASP A 147 13.60 -10.27 7.94
C ASP A 147 12.85 -10.78 6.70
N SER A 148 13.08 -10.16 5.55
CA SER A 148 12.43 -10.51 4.29
C SER A 148 10.89 -10.34 4.31
N VAL A 149 10.35 -9.44 5.12
CA VAL A 149 8.94 -9.05 5.06
C VAL A 149 8.77 -7.90 4.07
N LEU A 150 7.90 -8.09 3.08
CA LEU A 150 7.51 -7.03 2.15
C LEU A 150 6.51 -6.10 2.84
N ILE A 151 6.85 -4.83 3.01
CA ILE A 151 5.90 -3.81 3.46
C ILE A 151 5.24 -3.19 2.23
N LEU A 152 3.97 -3.49 2.03
CA LEU A 152 3.16 -3.08 0.89
C LEU A 152 2.15 -2.02 1.29
N GLY A 153 2.38 -0.74 0.98
CA GLY A 153 1.33 0.28 1.09
C GLY A 153 0.41 0.21 -0.13
N SER A 154 -0.87 0.08 0.08
CA SER A 154 -1.87 -0.04 -0.96
C SER A 154 -2.93 1.06 -0.86
N GLY A 155 -3.05 1.86 -1.94
CA GLY A 155 -4.00 2.95 -2.03
C GLY A 155 -3.63 3.90 -3.16
N GLY A 156 -4.59 4.65 -3.69
CA GLY A 156 -4.32 5.69 -4.68
C GLY A 156 -3.65 6.91 -4.06
N ALA A 157 -2.64 7.46 -4.70
CA ALA A 157 -2.07 8.75 -4.33
C ALA A 157 -3.07 9.89 -4.55
N VAL A 158 -3.93 9.72 -5.55
CA VAL A 158 -5.03 10.63 -5.91
C VAL A 158 -6.30 9.79 -6.08
N HIS A 159 -7.41 10.25 -5.51
CA HIS A 159 -8.70 9.56 -5.59
C HIS A 159 -9.85 10.56 -5.71
N PRO A 160 -10.03 11.22 -6.86
CA PRO A 160 -11.05 12.23 -7.06
C PRO A 160 -12.42 11.56 -7.32
N LEU A 161 -13.15 11.17 -6.29
CA LEU A 161 -14.44 10.49 -6.41
C LEU A 161 -15.47 11.27 -7.24
N GLY A 162 -15.42 12.60 -7.25
CA GLY A 162 -16.31 13.45 -8.03
C GLY A 162 -15.99 13.51 -9.53
N TYR A 163 -14.77 13.20 -9.94
CA TYR A 163 -14.32 13.23 -11.33
C TYR A 163 -14.42 11.85 -12.02
N ALA A 164 -14.45 10.77 -11.25
CA ALA A 164 -14.43 9.41 -11.79
C ALA A 164 -15.59 9.06 -12.70
N ALA A 165 -16.73 9.70 -12.53
CA ALA A 165 -17.91 9.45 -13.38
C ALA A 165 -17.80 10.05 -14.79
N ALA A 166 -16.93 11.04 -14.99
CA ALA A 166 -16.80 11.76 -16.27
C ALA A 166 -15.63 11.27 -17.14
N SER A 167 -14.72 10.44 -16.59
CA SER A 167 -13.42 10.10 -17.21
C SER A 167 -13.19 8.59 -17.34
N LEU A 168 -14.22 7.76 -17.35
CA LEU A 168 -14.10 6.30 -17.45
C LEU A 168 -13.86 5.79 -18.89
N GLY A 169 -13.12 6.53 -19.72
CA GLY A 169 -12.64 6.04 -21.01
C GLY A 169 -11.18 5.59 -20.89
N GLU A 170 -10.80 4.50 -21.54
CA GLU A 170 -9.41 4.00 -21.60
C GLU A 170 -8.40 5.07 -22.11
N ASP A 171 -8.89 6.08 -22.83
CA ASP A 171 -8.13 7.18 -23.42
C ASP A 171 -8.30 8.52 -22.68
N ALA A 172 -8.87 8.53 -21.49
CA ALA A 172 -9.01 9.78 -20.73
C ALA A 172 -7.64 10.30 -20.33
N ALA A 173 -7.24 11.44 -20.90
CA ALA A 173 -6.00 12.11 -20.52
C ALA A 173 -6.00 12.39 -19.01
N THR A 174 -4.94 12.00 -18.34
CA THR A 174 -4.75 12.33 -16.93
C THR A 174 -4.69 13.85 -16.80
N ASP A 175 -5.52 14.40 -15.93
CA ASP A 175 -5.49 15.83 -15.65
C ASP A 175 -4.07 16.30 -15.28
N GLY A 176 -3.63 17.43 -15.84
CA GLY A 176 -2.28 17.94 -15.64
C GLY A 176 -1.90 18.05 -14.16
N TRP A 177 -2.84 18.46 -13.30
CA TRP A 177 -2.62 18.56 -11.86
C TRP A 177 -2.34 17.19 -11.19
N ALA A 178 -3.00 16.13 -11.64
CA ALA A 178 -2.78 14.78 -11.10
C ALA A 178 -1.42 14.25 -11.52
N HIS A 179 -0.99 14.56 -12.76
CA HIS A 179 0.33 14.21 -13.26
C HIS A 179 1.45 14.94 -12.49
N GLU A 180 1.30 16.25 -12.28
CA GLU A 180 2.27 17.05 -11.53
C GLU A 180 2.38 16.61 -10.08
N PHE A 181 1.25 16.37 -9.40
CA PHE A 181 1.25 15.86 -8.04
C PHE A 181 1.90 14.48 -7.93
N SER A 182 1.60 13.60 -8.88
CA SER A 182 2.17 12.25 -8.95
C SER A 182 3.69 12.29 -9.16
N GLY A 183 4.18 13.16 -10.06
CA GLY A 183 5.60 13.39 -10.26
C GLY A 183 6.30 13.89 -9.00
N TRP A 184 5.75 14.93 -8.38
CA TRP A 184 6.26 15.48 -7.13
C TRP A 184 6.32 14.42 -6.01
N LEU A 185 5.25 13.63 -5.84
CA LEU A 185 5.21 12.57 -4.84
C LEU A 185 6.28 11.50 -5.11
N THR A 186 6.44 11.13 -6.39
CA THR A 186 7.46 10.19 -6.83
C THR A 186 8.86 10.67 -6.43
N ASP A 187 9.17 11.92 -6.70
CA ASP A 187 10.45 12.52 -6.38
C ASP A 187 10.67 12.59 -4.87
N ALA A 188 9.68 13.07 -4.12
CA ALA A 188 9.76 13.17 -2.66
C ALA A 188 10.00 11.79 -2.00
N VAL A 189 9.32 10.75 -2.47
CA VAL A 189 9.50 9.38 -1.97
C VAL A 189 10.86 8.82 -2.36
N THR A 190 11.28 8.99 -3.62
CA THR A 190 12.55 8.46 -4.14
C THR A 190 13.76 9.09 -3.45
N GLN A 191 13.68 10.39 -3.19
CA GLN A 191 14.71 11.15 -2.49
C GLN A 191 14.68 10.95 -0.97
N GLY A 192 13.61 10.36 -0.44
CA GLY A 192 13.41 10.19 1.00
C GLY A 192 13.15 11.53 1.71
N ASP A 193 12.53 12.49 1.01
CA ASP A 193 12.19 13.80 1.55
C ASP A 193 10.96 13.70 2.48
N ARG A 194 11.23 13.29 3.72
CA ARG A 194 10.19 13.16 4.74
C ARG A 194 9.52 14.48 5.07
N VAL A 195 10.25 15.59 5.01
CA VAL A 195 9.70 16.91 5.35
C VAL A 195 8.61 17.29 4.35
N SER A 196 8.88 17.10 3.06
CA SER A 196 7.88 17.34 2.01
C SER A 196 6.71 16.36 2.11
N LEU A 197 6.96 15.08 2.41
CA LEU A 197 5.89 14.08 2.59
C LEU A 197 4.99 14.40 3.79
N VAL A 198 5.55 14.83 4.91
CA VAL A 198 4.76 15.25 6.07
C VAL A 198 3.96 16.51 5.78
N LYS A 199 4.57 17.46 5.06
CA LYS A 199 3.96 18.74 4.68
C LYS A 199 3.35 18.72 3.28
N TYR A 200 2.88 17.56 2.80
CA TYR A 200 2.41 17.43 1.42
C TYR A 200 1.31 18.42 1.02
N ARG A 201 0.47 18.85 1.99
CA ARG A 201 -0.58 19.85 1.75
C ARG A 201 -0.05 21.25 1.51
N GLU A 202 1.15 21.55 2.02
CA GLU A 202 1.82 22.84 1.86
C GLU A 202 2.77 22.86 0.66
N ARG A 203 3.40 21.71 0.38
CA ARG A 203 4.50 21.60 -0.58
C ARG A 203 4.16 20.91 -1.88
N GLY A 204 3.14 20.04 -1.87
CA GLY A 204 2.71 19.35 -3.07
C GLY A 204 1.92 20.27 -3.99
N PRO A 205 2.14 20.23 -5.32
CA PRO A 205 1.32 20.96 -6.27
C PRO A 205 -0.13 20.48 -6.14
N TYR A 206 -1.08 21.40 -6.12
CA TYR A 206 -2.53 21.11 -6.02
C TYR A 206 -2.96 20.25 -4.81
N ALA A 207 -2.19 20.25 -3.74
CA ALA A 207 -2.40 19.38 -2.59
C ALA A 207 -3.71 19.62 -1.82
N SER A 208 -4.38 20.76 -2.04
CA SER A 208 -5.64 21.10 -1.37
C SER A 208 -6.80 20.15 -1.69
N PRO A 209 -6.98 19.63 -2.92
CA PRO A 209 -8.02 18.64 -3.23
C PRO A 209 -7.58 17.20 -3.02
N VAL A 210 -6.33 16.92 -2.64
CA VAL A 210 -5.80 15.55 -2.58
C VAL A 210 -6.45 14.74 -1.46
N PRO A 211 -6.97 13.55 -1.76
CA PRO A 211 -7.63 12.69 -0.79
C PRO A 211 -6.70 12.12 0.27
N ARG A 212 -7.31 11.66 1.36
CA ARG A 212 -6.66 11.09 2.54
C ARG A 212 -5.86 9.80 2.30
N SER A 213 -5.86 9.25 1.09
CA SER A 213 -5.17 8.01 0.71
C SER A 213 -3.64 8.07 0.79
N LEU A 214 -3.05 9.26 0.82
CA LEU A 214 -1.59 9.42 1.03
C LEU A 214 -1.07 8.86 2.35
N HIS A 215 -1.94 8.61 3.33
CA HIS A 215 -1.53 8.02 4.59
C HIS A 215 -0.86 6.65 4.40
N ALA A 216 -1.30 5.86 3.44
CA ALA A 216 -0.69 4.56 3.15
C ALA A 216 0.73 4.68 2.54
N ALA A 217 1.00 5.73 1.76
CA ALA A 217 2.31 5.96 1.15
C ALA A 217 3.36 6.46 2.16
N SER A 218 2.94 7.19 3.20
CA SER A 218 3.85 7.77 4.20
C SER A 218 4.60 6.73 5.04
N CYS A 219 4.12 5.49 5.10
CA CYS A 219 4.73 4.42 5.88
C CYS A 219 6.08 3.91 5.35
N ARG A 220 6.54 4.36 4.18
CA ARG A 220 7.67 3.71 3.50
C ARG A 220 9.03 4.38 3.61
N VAL A 221 9.13 5.58 4.14
CA VAL A 221 10.35 6.36 3.98
C VAL A 221 11.38 6.07 5.05
N ARG A 222 12.26 5.11 4.80
CA ARG A 222 13.56 5.01 5.48
C ARG A 222 14.67 4.61 4.50
N ARG A 223 15.63 5.53 4.27
CA ARG A 223 16.91 5.18 3.63
C ARG A 223 17.72 4.27 4.55
N ARG A 224 18.25 3.17 4.02
CA ARG A 224 19.36 2.41 4.63
C ARG A 224 20.54 3.36 4.88
N ARG A 225 21.01 3.47 6.12
CA ARG A 225 22.43 3.80 6.34
C ARG A 225 23.24 2.61 5.81
N ARG A 226 24.14 2.88 4.87
CA ARG A 226 25.06 1.89 4.32
C ARG A 226 25.84 1.23 5.46
N ARG A 227 25.52 -0.01 5.80
CA ARG A 227 26.52 -0.96 6.24
C ARG A 227 27.02 -1.63 4.97
N ARG A 228 28.33 -1.57 4.73
CA ARG A 228 29.00 -2.38 3.70
C ARG A 228 28.75 -3.85 4.06
N ALA A 229 27.86 -4.49 3.36
CA ALA A 229 27.78 -5.94 3.27
C ALA A 229 27.94 -6.31 1.80
N ARG A 230 28.86 -7.20 1.55
CA ARG A 230 29.13 -7.79 0.23
C ARG A 230 27.89 -8.57 -0.20
N HIS A 231 27.60 -8.52 -1.52
CA HIS A 231 26.70 -9.33 -2.34
C HIS A 231 25.30 -8.75 -2.61
N GLY A 232 25.11 -8.45 -3.89
CA GLY A 232 23.87 -8.14 -4.59
C GLY A 232 23.49 -6.64 -4.60
N PRO A 233 22.96 -6.15 -5.71
CA PRO A 233 22.43 -4.79 -5.76
C PRO A 233 21.28 -4.67 -4.77
N PRO A 234 21.17 -3.55 -4.04
CA PRO A 234 20.04 -3.30 -3.13
C PRO A 234 18.74 -3.33 -3.93
N PRO A 235 17.63 -3.84 -3.34
CA PRO A 235 16.33 -3.73 -3.98
C PRO A 235 16.05 -2.25 -4.29
N GLN A 236 15.99 -1.94 -5.56
CA GLN A 236 15.65 -0.61 -6.03
C GLN A 236 14.17 -0.39 -5.76
N LEU A 237 13.84 0.81 -5.27
CA LEU A 237 12.45 1.27 -5.23
C LEU A 237 11.94 1.27 -6.67
N VAL A 238 10.98 0.41 -7.00
CA VAL A 238 10.44 0.33 -8.34
C VAL A 238 9.23 1.24 -8.42
N LEU A 239 9.42 2.36 -9.07
CA LEU A 239 8.35 3.27 -9.43
C LEU A 239 7.87 2.88 -10.83
N GLY A 240 6.68 2.31 -10.92
CA GLY A 240 6.02 2.07 -12.20
C GLY A 240 5.18 3.27 -12.59
N ARG A 241 5.39 3.83 -13.76
CA ARG A 241 4.41 4.71 -14.38
C ARG A 241 3.29 3.84 -14.93
N LEU A 242 2.12 4.00 -14.38
CA LEU A 242 0.91 3.46 -14.97
C LEU A 242 0.27 4.57 -15.79
N GLY A 243 -0.11 4.28 -17.01
CA GLY A 243 -1.03 5.14 -17.77
C GLY A 243 -2.22 5.49 -16.84
N HIS A 244 -2.67 6.73 -16.84
CA HIS A 244 -3.72 7.28 -15.98
C HIS A 244 -3.31 7.71 -14.55
N GLY A 245 -2.11 8.26 -14.37
CA GLY A 245 -1.77 9.03 -13.15
C GLY A 245 -1.61 8.23 -11.86
N CYS A 246 -1.41 6.93 -11.94
CA CYS A 246 -1.12 6.08 -10.79
C CYS A 246 0.39 5.94 -10.60
N VAL A 247 0.89 6.24 -9.42
CA VAL A 247 2.28 6.02 -9.01
C VAL A 247 2.30 4.83 -8.07
N CYS A 248 3.07 3.82 -8.42
CA CYS A 248 3.42 2.74 -7.51
C CYS A 248 4.71 3.11 -6.77
N VAL A 249 4.67 3.05 -5.47
CA VAL A 249 5.80 3.32 -4.59
C VAL A 249 6.16 2.08 -3.81
#